data_2e64351300c855ad3a75d758a87fcc92
#
_entry.id   2e64351300c855ad3a75d758a87fcc92
#
_cell.length_a   1.000
_cell.length_b   1.000
_cell.length_c   1.000
_cell.angle_alpha   90.00
_cell.angle_beta   90.00
_cell.angle_gamma   90.00
#
_symmetry.space_group_name_H-M   'P 1'
#
loop_
_entity.id
_entity.type
_entity.pdbx_description
1 polymer ?
#
loop_
_entity_poly.entity_id
_entity_poly.type
_entity_poly.pdbx_seq_one_letter_code
_entity_poly.pdbx_strand_id
1 'polypeptide(L)'
;NHQSAASVPACAQELDARIREIVAETGCEKVNVIAHSKGGLDMRYALSELGTDRYVASLTTINTPHRGCEFADYLLNIVPEKEQQSVAKAYNAVFKKLGDDSPDFLLGVKDLTASACKVLNDKLHDAQGVLYQSVGSRQNVAGNGRFPLNYTYRLVKYFDGANDGLVGEKSFPWGADFKYLTVEGKRGISH
;
A
#
# COMPACT_ATOMS: atom_id res chain seq x y z
N ASN A 1 0.04 11.91 12.33
CA ASN A 1 1.01 10.90 11.88
C ASN A 1 0.40 9.53 12.14
N HIS A 2 0.44 8.68 11.16
CA HIS A 2 -0.11 7.33 11.20
C HIS A 2 1.07 6.35 11.35
N GLN A 3 0.93 5.34 12.23
CA GLN A 3 1.94 4.28 12.34
C GLN A 3 1.84 3.36 11.13
N SER A 4 2.71 3.54 10.15
CA SER A 4 2.70 2.76 8.90
C SER A 4 3.13 1.29 9.08
N ALA A 5 3.77 0.97 10.18
CA ALA A 5 4.36 -0.33 10.48
C ALA A 5 3.46 -1.29 11.28
N ALA A 6 2.30 -0.84 11.76
CA ALA A 6 1.35 -1.71 12.42
C ALA A 6 0.61 -2.62 11.43
N SER A 7 -0.05 -3.66 11.94
CA SER A 7 -0.88 -4.55 11.12
C SER A 7 -2.04 -3.79 10.45
N VAL A 8 -2.55 -4.33 9.34
CA VAL A 8 -3.72 -3.75 8.63
C VAL A 8 -4.89 -3.48 9.59
N PRO A 9 -5.32 -4.41 10.47
CA PRO A 9 -6.41 -4.12 11.41
C PRO A 9 -6.11 -2.98 12.39
N ALA A 10 -4.87 -2.89 12.91
CA ALA A 10 -4.49 -1.84 13.85
C ALA A 10 -4.48 -0.45 13.19
N CYS A 11 -3.88 -0.36 11.99
CA CYS A 11 -3.90 0.88 11.20
C CYS A 11 -5.32 1.30 10.81
N ALA A 12 -6.17 0.33 10.47
CA ALA A 12 -7.57 0.60 10.13
C ALA A 12 -8.35 1.21 11.29
N GLN A 13 -8.10 0.78 12.53
CA GLN A 13 -8.72 1.37 13.73
C GLN A 13 -8.32 2.83 13.93
N GLU A 14 -7.05 3.17 13.74
CA GLU A 14 -6.59 4.57 13.82
C GLU A 14 -7.24 5.43 12.72
N LEU A 15 -7.34 4.90 11.49
CA LEU A 15 -7.96 5.62 10.38
C LEU A 15 -9.46 5.82 10.60
N ASP A 16 -10.17 4.81 11.10
CA ASP A 16 -11.60 4.93 11.46
C ASP A 16 -11.82 6.02 12.51
N ALA A 17 -11.04 6.01 13.60
CA ALA A 17 -11.12 7.03 14.63
C ALA A 17 -10.88 8.43 14.06
N ARG A 18 -9.83 8.59 13.22
CA ARG A 18 -9.50 9.90 12.63
C ARG A 18 -10.56 10.40 11.64
N ILE A 19 -11.15 9.51 10.85
CA ILE A 19 -12.23 9.87 9.92
C ILE A 19 -13.46 10.35 10.70
N ARG A 20 -13.83 9.68 11.79
CA ARG A 20 -14.95 10.10 12.65
C ARG A 20 -14.70 11.47 13.29
N GLU A 21 -13.47 11.73 13.75
CA GLU A 21 -13.08 13.04 14.26
C GLU A 21 -13.22 14.13 13.19
N ILE A 22 -12.69 13.89 11.97
CA ILE A 22 -12.79 14.85 10.86
C ILE A 22 -14.24 15.16 10.51
N VAL A 23 -15.10 14.16 10.43
CA VAL A 23 -16.53 14.34 10.16
C VAL A 23 -17.19 15.15 11.28
N ALA A 24 -16.89 14.86 12.54
CA ALA A 24 -17.41 15.61 13.68
C ALA A 24 -16.92 17.06 13.73
N GLU A 25 -15.63 17.29 13.46
CA GLU A 25 -15.01 18.63 13.47
C GLU A 25 -15.51 19.51 12.31
N THR A 26 -15.72 18.92 11.13
CA THR A 26 -16.08 19.68 9.92
C THR A 26 -17.58 19.78 9.69
N GLY A 27 -18.37 18.89 10.29
CA GLY A 27 -19.81 18.78 10.04
C GLY A 27 -20.16 18.24 8.65
N CYS A 28 -19.18 17.71 7.90
CA CYS A 28 -19.46 17.07 6.61
C CYS A 28 -20.14 15.70 6.83
N GLU A 29 -20.98 15.29 5.87
CA GLU A 29 -21.64 13.99 5.93
C GLU A 29 -20.66 12.85 5.63
N LYS A 30 -19.82 13.02 4.60
CA LYS A 30 -18.84 12.02 4.16
C LYS A 30 -17.55 12.69 3.67
N VAL A 31 -16.46 11.96 3.77
CA VAL A 31 -15.16 12.35 3.23
C VAL A 31 -14.80 11.56 1.97
N ASN A 32 -13.93 12.09 1.13
CA ASN A 32 -13.24 11.34 0.09
C ASN A 32 -11.83 11.00 0.59
N VAL A 33 -11.45 9.74 0.49
CA VAL A 33 -10.16 9.25 0.96
C VAL A 33 -9.24 8.97 -0.21
N ILE A 34 -8.00 9.47 -0.13
CA ILE A 34 -6.91 9.10 -1.01
C ILE A 34 -5.89 8.36 -0.15
N ALA A 35 -5.61 7.11 -0.48
CA ALA A 35 -4.72 6.25 0.28
C ALA A 35 -3.59 5.71 -0.61
N HIS A 36 -2.36 5.78 -0.11
CA HIS A 36 -1.17 5.32 -0.82
C HIS A 36 -0.65 4.00 -0.22
N SER A 37 -0.16 3.11 -1.08
CA SER A 37 0.52 1.88 -0.66
C SER A 37 -0.34 1.02 0.28
N LYS A 38 0.24 0.50 1.37
CA LYS A 38 -0.46 -0.25 2.43
C LYS A 38 -1.71 0.46 2.96
N GLY A 39 -1.70 1.80 3.02
CA GLY A 39 -2.86 2.59 3.48
C GLY A 39 -4.15 2.30 2.72
N GLY A 40 -4.07 1.86 1.47
CA GLY A 40 -5.23 1.40 0.71
C GLY A 40 -5.83 0.10 1.25
N LEU A 41 -5.00 -0.83 1.73
CA LEU A 41 -5.46 -2.06 2.40
C LEU A 41 -6.06 -1.75 3.77
N ASP A 42 -5.42 -0.85 4.53
CA ASP A 42 -5.89 -0.40 5.84
C ASP A 42 -7.28 0.24 5.71
N MET A 43 -7.48 1.10 4.70
CA MET A 43 -8.78 1.72 4.44
C MET A 43 -9.84 0.71 3.97
N ARG A 44 -9.49 -0.25 3.12
CA ARG A 44 -10.42 -1.31 2.73
C ARG A 44 -10.89 -2.12 3.93
N TYR A 45 -9.97 -2.41 4.87
CA TYR A 45 -10.33 -3.08 6.11
C TYR A 45 -11.29 -2.21 6.96
N ALA A 46 -10.99 -0.92 7.12
CA ALA A 46 -11.84 -0.01 7.87
C ALA A 46 -13.27 0.07 7.27
N LEU A 47 -13.38 0.16 5.95
CA LEU A 47 -14.65 0.24 5.25
C LEU A 47 -15.47 -1.06 5.37
N SER A 48 -14.81 -2.23 5.30
CA SER A 48 -15.47 -3.54 5.36
C SER A 48 -15.84 -3.96 6.78
N GLU A 49 -14.94 -3.74 7.75
CA GLU A 49 -15.03 -4.38 9.07
C GLU A 49 -15.40 -3.44 10.23
N LEU A 50 -15.15 -2.12 10.07
CA LEU A 50 -15.31 -1.17 11.18
C LEU A 50 -16.52 -0.23 11.01
N GLY A 51 -17.28 -0.37 9.92
CA GLY A 51 -18.43 0.50 9.64
C GLY A 51 -18.03 1.93 9.28
N THR A 52 -16.79 2.15 8.81
CA THR A 52 -16.28 3.45 8.36
C THR A 52 -16.95 3.91 7.06
N ASP A 53 -17.55 3.00 6.30
CA ASP A 53 -18.30 3.23 5.05
C ASP A 53 -19.40 4.29 5.19
N ARG A 54 -19.97 4.45 6.38
CA ARG A 54 -20.97 5.49 6.69
C ARG A 54 -20.42 6.91 6.51
N TYR A 55 -19.12 7.08 6.68
CA TYR A 55 -18.42 8.37 6.69
C TYR A 55 -17.58 8.60 5.43
N VAL A 56 -17.54 7.65 4.50
CA VAL A 56 -16.69 7.73 3.30
C VAL A 56 -17.56 7.66 2.04
N ALA A 57 -17.38 8.62 1.14
CA ALA A 57 -18.03 8.64 -0.16
C ALA A 57 -17.21 7.91 -1.23
N SER A 58 -15.88 8.04 -1.17
CA SER A 58 -14.99 7.37 -2.12
C SER A 58 -13.65 6.99 -1.49
N LEU A 59 -13.07 5.90 -1.98
CA LEU A 59 -11.69 5.49 -1.72
C LEU A 59 -10.93 5.45 -3.05
N THR A 60 -9.94 6.33 -3.19
CA THR A 60 -8.97 6.30 -4.28
C THR A 60 -7.64 5.75 -3.75
N THR A 61 -7.23 4.59 -4.26
CA THR A 61 -5.95 4.00 -3.89
C THR A 61 -4.87 4.34 -4.89
N ILE A 62 -3.64 4.62 -4.42
CA ILE A 62 -2.49 4.92 -5.25
C ILE A 62 -1.39 3.89 -4.96
N ASN A 63 -0.98 3.14 -5.96
CA ASN A 63 0.07 2.12 -5.88
C ASN A 63 -0.13 1.14 -4.71
N THR A 64 -1.38 0.83 -4.38
CA THR A 64 -1.72 -0.12 -3.31
C THR A 64 -1.57 -1.56 -3.81
N PRO A 65 -0.87 -2.42 -3.06
CA PRO A 65 -0.71 -3.83 -3.41
C PRO A 65 -1.98 -4.64 -3.07
N HIS A 66 -3.08 -4.43 -3.78
CA HIS A 66 -4.35 -5.11 -3.51
C HIS A 66 -4.28 -6.64 -3.60
N ARG A 67 -3.33 -7.16 -4.38
CA ARG A 67 -3.06 -8.60 -4.50
C ARG A 67 -1.74 -9.01 -3.88
N GLY A 68 -1.13 -8.09 -3.11
CA GLY A 68 0.18 -8.29 -2.50
C GLY A 68 1.32 -8.28 -3.52
N CYS A 69 2.47 -8.76 -3.07
CA CYS A 69 3.72 -8.83 -3.82
C CYS A 69 4.34 -10.20 -3.64
N GLU A 70 4.60 -10.93 -4.73
CA GLU A 70 5.30 -12.22 -4.70
C GLU A 70 6.75 -12.04 -4.19
N PHE A 71 7.36 -10.89 -4.50
CA PHE A 71 8.67 -10.54 -3.94
C PHE A 71 8.65 -10.51 -2.40
N ALA A 72 7.55 -10.05 -1.78
CA ALA A 72 7.42 -10.03 -0.33
C ALA A 72 7.37 -11.45 0.26
N ASP A 73 6.64 -12.36 -0.37
CA ASP A 73 6.65 -13.78 0.02
C ASP A 73 8.06 -14.39 -0.09
N TYR A 74 8.76 -14.14 -1.19
CA TYR A 74 10.15 -14.58 -1.35
C TYR A 74 11.08 -14.01 -0.28
N LEU A 75 10.98 -12.72 -0.01
CA LEU A 75 11.81 -12.05 1.01
C LEU A 75 11.64 -12.70 2.38
N LEU A 76 10.42 -12.95 2.80
CA LEU A 76 10.13 -13.45 4.14
C LEU A 76 10.37 -14.96 4.28
N ASN A 77 10.16 -15.74 3.23
CA ASN A 77 10.19 -17.21 3.31
C ASN A 77 11.51 -17.83 2.86
N ILE A 78 12.24 -17.19 1.96
CA ILE A 78 13.41 -17.76 1.29
C ILE A 78 14.71 -17.03 1.65
N VAL A 79 14.67 -15.70 1.78
CA VAL A 79 15.86 -14.91 2.07
C VAL A 79 16.27 -15.11 3.53
N PRO A 80 17.56 -15.39 3.82
CA PRO A 80 18.05 -15.51 5.20
C PRO A 80 17.78 -14.23 6.02
N GLU A 81 17.54 -14.38 7.32
CA GLU A 81 17.15 -13.28 8.21
C GLU A 81 18.11 -12.10 8.19
N LYS A 82 19.42 -12.38 8.10
CA LYS A 82 20.47 -11.34 8.06
C LYS A 82 20.30 -10.40 6.85
N GLU A 83 19.96 -10.96 5.70
CA GLU A 83 19.72 -10.24 4.46
C GLU A 83 18.38 -9.50 4.51
N GLN A 84 17.34 -10.12 5.10
CA GLN A 84 16.06 -9.45 5.37
C GLN A 84 16.27 -8.20 6.23
N GLN A 85 17.06 -8.28 7.29
CA GLN A 85 17.38 -7.14 8.17
C GLN A 85 18.13 -6.03 7.41
N SER A 86 19.00 -6.38 6.46
CA SER A 86 19.69 -5.39 5.63
C SER A 86 18.73 -4.61 4.72
N VAL A 87 17.76 -5.30 4.12
CA VAL A 87 16.68 -4.66 3.33
C VAL A 87 15.81 -3.77 4.24
N ALA A 88 15.39 -4.31 5.39
CA ALA A 88 14.57 -3.58 6.35
C ALA A 88 15.25 -2.29 6.83
N LYS A 89 16.55 -2.34 7.16
CA LYS A 89 17.31 -1.16 7.57
C LYS A 89 17.28 -0.05 6.51
N ALA A 90 17.41 -0.42 5.24
CA ALA A 90 17.37 0.54 4.14
C ALA A 90 16.00 1.22 4.02
N TYR A 91 14.90 0.44 4.05
CA TYR A 91 13.55 0.97 3.98
C TYR A 91 13.17 1.78 5.22
N ASN A 92 13.51 1.30 6.42
CA ASN A 92 13.24 2.01 7.67
C ASN A 92 13.92 3.39 7.70
N ALA A 93 15.13 3.51 7.15
CA ALA A 93 15.82 4.81 7.03
C ALA A 93 15.05 5.80 6.12
N VAL A 94 14.37 5.30 5.09
CA VAL A 94 13.55 6.13 4.21
C VAL A 94 12.24 6.52 4.91
N PHE A 95 11.53 5.57 5.51
CA PHE A 95 10.27 5.83 6.22
C PHE A 95 10.45 6.82 7.37
N LYS A 96 11.55 6.71 8.10
CA LYS A 96 11.91 7.68 9.14
C LYS A 96 12.06 9.11 8.59
N LYS A 97 12.67 9.26 7.42
CA LYS A 97 12.77 10.57 6.74
C LYS A 97 11.41 11.09 6.24
N LEU A 98 10.45 10.20 6.02
CA LEU A 98 9.09 10.54 5.62
C LEU A 98 8.16 10.81 6.80
N GLY A 99 8.68 10.76 8.04
CA GLY A 99 7.96 11.13 9.25
C GLY A 99 7.33 9.95 10.02
N ASP A 100 7.76 8.72 9.75
CA ASP A 100 7.44 7.57 10.59
C ASP A 100 8.46 7.47 11.72
N ASP A 101 8.02 7.69 12.95
CA ASP A 101 8.92 7.72 14.11
C ASP A 101 9.44 6.34 14.53
N SER A 102 8.72 5.27 14.17
CA SER A 102 9.06 3.89 14.55
C SER A 102 8.82 2.89 13.41
N PRO A 103 9.48 3.08 12.25
CA PRO A 103 9.22 2.23 11.10
C PRO A 103 9.73 0.81 11.33
N ASP A 104 8.89 -0.19 11.04
CA ASP A 104 9.23 -1.62 10.99
C ASP A 104 8.82 -2.20 9.64
N PHE A 105 9.70 -2.12 8.67
CA PHE A 105 9.47 -2.58 7.31
C PHE A 105 9.06 -4.06 7.27
N LEU A 106 9.72 -4.94 8.03
CA LEU A 106 9.42 -6.38 7.98
C LEU A 106 8.04 -6.70 8.56
N LEU A 107 7.61 -5.98 9.60
CA LEU A 107 6.26 -6.12 10.13
C LEU A 107 5.22 -5.69 9.10
N GLY A 108 5.44 -4.54 8.47
CA GLY A 108 4.56 -4.05 7.40
C GLY A 108 4.53 -4.97 6.17
N VAL A 109 5.66 -5.56 5.79
CA VAL A 109 5.78 -6.45 4.62
C VAL A 109 4.98 -7.74 4.81
N LYS A 110 4.80 -8.24 6.02
CA LYS A 110 3.98 -9.44 6.27
C LYS A 110 2.57 -9.31 5.73
N ASP A 111 1.95 -8.15 5.90
CA ASP A 111 0.60 -7.87 5.40
C ASP A 111 0.58 -7.61 3.87
N LEU A 112 1.75 -7.41 3.25
CA LEU A 112 1.89 -7.12 1.81
C LEU A 112 2.28 -8.35 0.98
N THR A 113 2.42 -9.52 1.58
CA THR A 113 2.64 -10.76 0.84
C THR A 113 1.43 -11.11 -0.02
N ALA A 114 1.65 -11.78 -1.16
CA ALA A 114 0.54 -12.23 -2.01
C ALA A 114 -0.38 -13.18 -1.24
N SER A 115 0.19 -14.03 -0.38
CA SER A 115 -0.55 -14.94 0.47
C SER A 115 -1.43 -14.23 1.51
N ALA A 116 -0.90 -13.20 2.21
CA ALA A 116 -1.67 -12.42 3.18
C ALA A 116 -2.77 -11.60 2.50
N CYS A 117 -2.46 -10.94 1.37
CA CYS A 117 -3.46 -10.19 0.61
C CYS A 117 -4.56 -11.08 0.03
N LYS A 118 -4.25 -12.34 -0.33
CA LYS A 118 -5.28 -13.31 -0.72
C LYS A 118 -6.26 -13.56 0.42
N VAL A 119 -5.76 -13.87 1.62
CA VAL A 119 -6.59 -14.08 2.81
C VAL A 119 -7.43 -12.84 3.11
N LEU A 120 -6.82 -11.65 3.01
CA LEU A 120 -7.51 -10.38 3.21
C LEU A 120 -8.64 -10.19 2.18
N ASN A 121 -8.37 -10.45 0.90
CA ASN A 121 -9.37 -10.31 -0.17
C ASN A 121 -10.51 -11.32 -0.06
N ASP A 122 -10.26 -12.53 0.46
CA ASP A 122 -11.30 -13.53 0.69
C ASP A 122 -12.24 -13.11 1.85
N LYS A 123 -11.77 -12.23 2.75
CA LYS A 123 -12.51 -11.75 3.91
C LYS A 123 -13.25 -10.43 3.64
N LEU A 124 -12.56 -9.46 3.01
CA LEU A 124 -13.07 -8.10 2.86
C LEU A 124 -14.05 -7.98 1.70
N HIS A 125 -15.10 -7.19 1.90
CA HIS A 125 -16.10 -6.85 0.89
C HIS A 125 -16.11 -5.34 0.65
N ASP A 126 -16.26 -4.93 -0.60
CA ASP A 126 -16.46 -3.52 -0.94
C ASP A 126 -17.83 -3.07 -0.43
N ALA A 127 -17.85 -2.05 0.41
CA ALA A 127 -19.08 -1.54 1.02
C ALA A 127 -19.96 -0.85 -0.02
N GLN A 128 -21.27 -1.10 0.04
CA GLN A 128 -22.23 -0.44 -0.83
C GLN A 128 -22.27 1.07 -0.54
N GLY A 129 -22.37 1.88 -1.60
CA GLY A 129 -22.42 3.34 -1.47
C GLY A 129 -21.07 4.03 -1.30
N VAL A 130 -19.96 3.29 -1.35
CA VAL A 130 -18.60 3.83 -1.46
C VAL A 130 -18.09 3.61 -2.87
N LEU A 131 -17.59 4.66 -3.53
CA LEU A 131 -16.93 4.54 -4.82
C LEU A 131 -15.46 4.11 -4.62
N TYR A 132 -15.13 2.91 -5.11
CA TYR A 132 -13.75 2.42 -5.11
C TYR A 132 -13.10 2.65 -6.47
N GLN A 133 -11.91 3.23 -6.45
CA GLN A 133 -11.09 3.45 -7.64
C GLN A 133 -9.61 3.36 -7.32
N SER A 134 -8.78 3.07 -8.31
CA SER A 134 -7.36 2.85 -8.11
C SER A 134 -6.50 3.48 -9.19
N VAL A 135 -5.29 3.85 -8.79
CA VAL A 135 -4.24 4.38 -9.66
C VAL A 135 -2.98 3.56 -9.45
N GLY A 136 -2.37 3.09 -10.53
CA GLY A 136 -1.08 2.45 -10.51
C GLY A 136 -0.05 3.20 -11.33
N SER A 137 1.21 2.96 -11.07
CA SER A 137 2.32 3.54 -11.84
C SER A 137 3.46 2.55 -12.03
N ARG A 138 4.43 2.88 -12.88
CA ARG A 138 5.65 2.08 -13.02
C ARG A 138 6.89 2.93 -13.23
N GLN A 139 8.01 2.40 -12.82
CA GLN A 139 9.32 2.81 -13.28
C GLN A 139 9.62 2.17 -14.64
N ASN A 140 10.35 2.88 -15.50
CA ASN A 140 10.80 2.32 -16.77
C ASN A 140 12.16 1.60 -16.62
N VAL A 141 13.03 2.12 -15.75
CA VAL A 141 14.35 1.54 -15.44
C VAL A 141 14.68 1.70 -13.96
N ALA A 142 15.54 0.82 -13.44
CA ALA A 142 15.95 0.83 -12.02
C ALA A 142 16.52 2.18 -11.55
N GLY A 143 17.28 2.87 -12.39
CA GLY A 143 17.92 4.14 -12.06
C GLY A 143 16.97 5.33 -11.85
N ASN A 144 15.68 5.16 -12.07
CA ASN A 144 14.69 6.23 -11.87
C ASN A 144 14.14 6.26 -10.43
N GLY A 145 14.23 5.16 -9.72
CA GLY A 145 13.91 5.12 -8.31
C GLY A 145 15.02 5.69 -7.45
N ARG A 146 14.67 6.41 -6.40
CA ARG A 146 15.63 6.71 -5.33
C ARG A 146 15.90 5.46 -4.51
N PHE A 147 17.06 5.41 -3.84
CA PHE A 147 17.33 4.34 -2.89
C PHE A 147 16.26 4.31 -1.79
N PRO A 148 15.69 3.13 -1.43
CA PRO A 148 16.06 1.77 -1.87
C PRO A 148 15.29 1.26 -3.11
N LEU A 149 14.33 2.00 -3.69
CA LEU A 149 13.46 1.56 -4.78
C LEU A 149 14.23 1.21 -6.08
N ASN A 150 15.36 1.87 -6.33
CA ASN A 150 16.24 1.53 -7.44
C ASN A 150 16.88 0.15 -7.29
N TYR A 151 17.11 -0.29 -6.05
CA TYR A 151 17.67 -1.59 -5.74
C TYR A 151 16.62 -2.70 -5.87
N THR A 152 15.45 -2.49 -5.27
CA THR A 152 14.38 -3.49 -5.27
C THR A 152 13.68 -3.63 -6.62
N TYR A 153 13.71 -2.61 -7.49
CA TYR A 153 13.09 -2.65 -8.81
C TYR A 153 13.39 -3.92 -9.61
N ARG A 154 14.66 -4.36 -9.62
CA ARG A 154 15.07 -5.54 -10.40
C ARG A 154 14.54 -6.83 -9.79
N LEU A 155 14.50 -6.91 -8.47
CA LEU A 155 13.97 -8.06 -7.73
C LEU A 155 12.46 -8.16 -7.94
N VAL A 156 11.74 -7.06 -7.71
CA VAL A 156 10.29 -7.00 -7.94
C VAL A 156 9.98 -7.29 -9.42
N LYS A 157 10.79 -6.80 -10.36
CA LYS A 157 10.61 -7.10 -11.78
C LYS A 157 10.72 -8.59 -12.11
N TYR A 158 11.58 -9.31 -11.41
CA TYR A 158 11.74 -10.76 -11.61
C TYR A 158 10.51 -11.55 -11.17
N PHE A 159 9.92 -11.19 -10.03
CA PHE A 159 8.76 -11.89 -9.46
C PHE A 159 7.42 -11.36 -9.99
N ASP A 160 7.25 -10.05 -9.98
CA ASP A 160 5.96 -9.37 -10.18
C ASP A 160 5.85 -8.66 -11.55
N GLY A 161 6.94 -8.59 -12.34
CA GLY A 161 6.95 -7.95 -13.66
C GLY A 161 7.14 -6.44 -13.61
N ALA A 162 6.42 -5.69 -14.46
CA ALA A 162 6.46 -4.23 -14.46
C ALA A 162 6.01 -3.70 -13.10
N ASN A 163 6.74 -2.72 -12.56
CA ASN A 163 6.55 -2.29 -11.16
C ASN A 163 7.01 -0.84 -10.94
N ASP A 164 6.62 -0.28 -9.81
CA ASP A 164 7.00 1.06 -9.37
C ASP A 164 8.27 1.12 -8.50
N GLY A 165 8.96 -0.01 -8.37
CA GLY A 165 10.14 -0.22 -7.53
C GLY A 165 9.85 -1.06 -6.28
N LEU A 166 8.58 -1.23 -5.91
CA LEU A 166 8.15 -2.00 -4.74
C LEU A 166 6.98 -2.94 -5.03
N VAL A 167 6.01 -2.52 -5.83
CA VAL A 167 4.76 -3.24 -6.10
C VAL A 167 4.61 -3.48 -7.60
N GLY A 168 4.23 -4.69 -7.98
CA GLY A 168 3.97 -5.06 -9.37
C GLY A 168 2.65 -4.51 -9.91
N GLU A 169 2.62 -4.18 -11.21
CA GLU A 169 1.46 -3.53 -11.85
C GLU A 169 0.17 -4.33 -11.74
N LYS A 170 0.25 -5.66 -11.72
CA LYS A 170 -0.91 -6.56 -11.61
C LYS A 170 -1.63 -6.46 -10.26
N SER A 171 -0.96 -5.90 -9.26
CA SER A 171 -1.48 -5.77 -7.91
C SER A 171 -2.30 -4.49 -7.69
N PHE A 172 -2.16 -3.48 -8.56
CA PHE A 172 -2.82 -2.18 -8.38
C PHE A 172 -4.32 -2.13 -8.69
N PRO A 173 -4.85 -2.83 -9.72
CA PRO A 173 -6.25 -2.64 -10.11
C PRO A 173 -7.23 -3.06 -9.02
N TRP A 174 -8.12 -2.14 -8.64
CA TRP A 174 -9.22 -2.38 -7.70
C TRP A 174 -10.37 -1.40 -7.93
N GLY A 175 -11.60 -1.85 -7.66
CA GLY A 175 -12.79 -1.01 -7.73
C GLY A 175 -13.35 -0.83 -9.14
N ALA A 176 -14.18 0.20 -9.31
CA ALA A 176 -14.93 0.45 -10.54
C ALA A 176 -14.09 1.09 -11.66
N ASP A 177 -13.03 1.81 -11.30
CA ASP A 177 -12.14 2.48 -12.26
C ASP A 177 -10.67 2.30 -11.87
N PHE A 178 -9.84 2.07 -12.89
CA PHE A 178 -8.38 1.94 -12.73
C PHE A 178 -7.65 2.77 -13.76
N LYS A 179 -6.75 3.63 -13.28
CA LYS A 179 -5.82 4.37 -14.14
C LYS A 179 -4.39 3.93 -13.95
N TYR A 180 -3.71 3.63 -15.05
CA TYR A 180 -2.30 3.29 -15.06
C TYR A 180 -1.48 4.45 -15.61
N LEU A 181 -0.68 5.06 -14.75
CA LEU A 181 0.14 6.22 -15.10
C LEU A 181 1.52 5.79 -15.56
N THR A 182 1.89 6.20 -16.75
CA THR A 182 3.20 5.96 -17.33
C THR A 182 3.79 7.26 -17.86
N VAL A 183 5.12 7.33 -17.90
CA VAL A 183 5.86 8.44 -18.51
C VAL A 183 6.77 7.86 -19.59
N GLU A 184 6.82 8.50 -20.75
CA GLU A 184 7.70 8.08 -21.84
C GLU A 184 9.18 8.30 -21.50
N GLY A 185 10.06 7.56 -22.21
CA GLY A 185 11.50 7.64 -22.06
C GLY A 185 12.06 6.84 -20.89
N LYS A 186 13.24 7.25 -20.40
CA LYS A 186 13.93 6.54 -19.32
C LYS A 186 13.36 6.82 -17.93
N ARG A 187 12.53 7.85 -17.79
CA ARG A 187 11.85 8.13 -16.52
C ARG A 187 10.71 7.13 -16.30
N GLY A 188 10.17 7.15 -15.17
CA GLY A 188 8.97 6.43 -14.75
C GLY A 188 8.46 7.10 -13.50
N ILE A 189 7.41 6.54 -12.94
CA ILE A 189 6.82 6.98 -11.68
C ILE A 189 7.11 5.90 -10.65
N SER A 190 7.92 6.22 -9.64
CA SER A 190 8.24 5.31 -8.54
C SER A 190 7.15 5.32 -7.47
N HIS A 191 7.21 4.33 -6.62
CA HIS A 191 6.34 4.15 -5.45
C HIS A 191 6.26 5.35 -4.54
#